data_a2f3e8bba51d79e30d59ad259c37a190
#
_entry.id   a2f3e8bba51d79e30d59ad259c37a190
#
_cell.length_a   1.000
_cell.length_b   1.000
_cell.length_c   1.000
_cell.angle_alpha   90.00
_cell.angle_beta   90.00
_cell.angle_gamma   90.00
#
_symmetry.space_group_name_H-M   'P 1'
#
loop_
_entity.id
_entity.type
_entity.pdbx_description
1 polymer ?
#
loop_
_entity_poly.entity_id
_entity_poly.type
_entity_poly.pdbx_seq_one_letter_code
_entity_poly.pdbx_strand_id
1 'polypeptide(L)'
;MTNESILESYSGVTPERKKSRMPAKLDWWQSATGLFLGLFMIGHMFFVSTILLGDNAMLWVTKKFELDFIFEGGKPIVVSFIVAFVFVVFIAHAFLAMRKFPINYRQYLTFKTHKDLMRHGDTTLWWIQAMTGFAMFFLGSVHLYIMMTQPQTIGPVSSSFRMVSEWMWPLYLVLLFAVELHGSVGLYRLAVKWGWFDGETPDKTRANLKKLKTLMSAFLIVLGLLTFGAYVKKGLEQTDPNIDYKYFDYKRTHHR
;
A
#
# COMPACT_ATOMS: atom_id res chain seq x y z
N MET A 1 -21.72 -5.14 14.84
CA MET A 1 -21.28 -6.48 15.28
C MET A 1 -21.70 -6.62 16.74
N THR A 2 -22.40 -7.69 17.09
CA THR A 2 -22.72 -7.99 18.49
C THR A 2 -21.47 -8.51 19.20
N ASN A 3 -21.42 -8.41 20.55
CA ASN A 3 -20.30 -8.95 21.34
C ASN A 3 -20.09 -10.45 21.06
N GLU A 4 -21.16 -11.20 20.81
CA GLU A 4 -21.11 -12.62 20.44
C GLU A 4 -20.39 -12.85 19.11
N SER A 5 -20.62 -12.02 18.09
CA SER A 5 -19.93 -12.14 16.80
C SER A 5 -18.44 -11.83 16.87
N ILE A 6 -18.03 -10.97 17.82
CA ILE A 6 -16.62 -10.68 18.08
C ILE A 6 -15.94 -11.89 18.71
N LEU A 7 -16.53 -12.45 19.76
CA LEU A 7 -16.03 -13.66 20.43
C LEU A 7 -15.95 -14.85 19.46
N GLU A 8 -16.97 -15.05 18.64
CA GLU A 8 -16.99 -16.08 17.61
C GLU A 8 -15.84 -15.91 16.60
N SER A 9 -15.52 -14.67 16.21
CA SER A 9 -14.44 -14.39 15.26
C SER A 9 -13.05 -14.77 15.77
N TYR A 10 -12.86 -14.73 17.10
CA TYR A 10 -11.60 -15.10 17.76
C TYR A 10 -11.57 -16.57 18.20
N SER A 11 -12.64 -17.06 18.78
CA SER A 11 -12.72 -18.42 19.33
C SER A 11 -12.94 -19.49 18.26
N GLY A 12 -13.57 -19.13 17.14
CA GLY A 12 -14.00 -20.07 16.10
C GLY A 12 -15.15 -20.97 16.53
N VAL A 13 -15.84 -20.61 17.62
CA VAL A 13 -16.94 -21.39 18.20
C VAL A 13 -18.15 -20.49 18.40
N THR A 14 -19.34 -20.97 18.02
CA THR A 14 -20.61 -20.26 18.25
C THR A 14 -21.01 -20.32 19.76
N PRO A 15 -21.99 -19.50 20.21
CA PRO A 15 -22.54 -19.60 21.57
C PRO A 15 -22.98 -21.02 21.95
N GLU A 16 -23.49 -21.80 20.97
CA GLU A 16 -23.88 -23.20 21.17
C GLU A 16 -22.70 -24.18 21.10
N ARG A 17 -21.45 -23.69 21.17
CA ARG A 17 -20.20 -24.48 21.08
C ARG A 17 -20.03 -25.29 19.79
N LYS A 18 -20.67 -24.88 18.70
CA LYS A 18 -20.45 -25.43 17.35
C LYS A 18 -19.30 -24.69 16.65
N LYS A 19 -18.59 -25.37 15.75
CA LYS A 19 -17.54 -24.74 14.92
C LYS A 19 -18.14 -23.63 14.04
N SER A 20 -17.63 -22.41 14.18
CA SER A 20 -18.07 -21.25 13.40
C SER A 20 -17.34 -21.15 12.07
N ARG A 21 -18.06 -20.64 11.05
CA ARG A 21 -17.47 -20.24 9.76
C ARG A 21 -17.00 -18.78 9.76
N MET A 22 -17.23 -18.02 10.83
CA MET A 22 -16.88 -16.58 10.90
C MET A 22 -15.38 -16.33 10.66
N PRO A 23 -14.43 -17.05 11.29
CA PRO A 23 -13.01 -16.86 11.03
C PRO A 23 -12.64 -17.03 9.56
N ALA A 24 -13.23 -18.00 8.86
CA ALA A 24 -12.98 -18.24 7.45
C ALA A 24 -13.52 -17.09 6.56
N LYS A 25 -14.71 -16.56 6.88
CA LYS A 25 -15.28 -15.39 6.18
C LYS A 25 -14.41 -14.15 6.34
N LEU A 26 -13.97 -13.86 7.57
CA LEU A 26 -13.08 -12.73 7.83
C LEU A 26 -11.72 -12.88 7.16
N ASP A 27 -11.24 -14.11 7.06
CA ASP A 27 -10.00 -14.44 6.38
C ASP A 27 -10.10 -14.29 4.85
N TRP A 28 -11.28 -14.59 4.29
CA TRP A 28 -11.59 -14.30 2.89
C TRP A 28 -11.61 -12.79 2.61
N TRP A 29 -12.29 -11.99 3.44
CA TRP A 29 -12.32 -10.54 3.30
C TRP A 29 -10.94 -9.91 3.45
N GLN A 30 -10.10 -10.41 4.38
CA GLN A 30 -8.71 -9.97 4.49
C GLN A 30 -7.92 -10.28 3.21
N SER A 31 -8.16 -11.42 2.60
CA SER A 31 -7.52 -11.81 1.33
C SER A 31 -7.97 -10.93 0.17
N ALA A 32 -9.27 -10.68 0.04
CA ALA A 32 -9.84 -9.85 -1.02
C ALA A 32 -9.37 -8.39 -0.92
N THR A 33 -9.42 -7.79 0.27
CA THR A 33 -8.90 -6.42 0.49
C THR A 33 -7.40 -6.33 0.29
N GLY A 34 -6.64 -7.35 0.70
CA GLY A 34 -5.20 -7.41 0.48
C GLY A 34 -4.82 -7.56 -0.99
N LEU A 35 -5.58 -8.34 -1.77
CA LEU A 35 -5.39 -8.45 -3.21
C LEU A 35 -5.65 -7.12 -3.91
N PHE A 36 -6.78 -6.48 -3.59
CA PHE A 36 -7.12 -5.16 -4.14
C PHE A 36 -6.01 -4.13 -3.87
N LEU A 37 -5.57 -4.01 -2.61
CA LEU A 37 -4.51 -3.07 -2.23
C LEU A 37 -3.16 -3.40 -2.87
N GLY A 38 -2.82 -4.68 -3.01
CA GLY A 38 -1.59 -5.11 -3.68
C GLY A 38 -1.58 -4.76 -5.17
N LEU A 39 -2.69 -4.99 -5.87
CA LEU A 39 -2.83 -4.60 -7.28
C LEU A 39 -2.86 -3.09 -7.46
N PHE A 40 -3.56 -2.38 -6.57
CA PHE A 40 -3.56 -0.92 -6.53
C PHE A 40 -2.14 -0.37 -6.33
N MET A 41 -1.37 -0.92 -5.39
CA MET A 41 0.02 -0.53 -5.14
C MET A 41 0.88 -0.67 -6.39
N ILE A 42 0.79 -1.81 -7.09
CA ILE A 42 1.56 -2.03 -8.33
C ILE A 42 1.19 -0.98 -9.38
N GLY A 43 -0.11 -0.78 -9.64
CA GLY A 43 -0.59 0.24 -10.58
C GLY A 43 -0.16 1.65 -10.18
N HIS A 44 -0.28 1.98 -8.89
CA HIS A 44 0.13 3.27 -8.35
C HIS A 44 1.63 3.54 -8.54
N MET A 45 2.49 2.53 -8.33
CA MET A 45 3.93 2.66 -8.58
C MET A 45 4.23 3.01 -10.03
N PHE A 46 3.55 2.40 -10.99
CA PHE A 46 3.70 2.78 -12.41
C PHE A 46 3.21 4.20 -12.68
N PHE A 47 2.09 4.61 -12.09
CA PHE A 47 1.54 5.97 -12.31
C PHE A 47 2.48 7.05 -11.78
N VAL A 48 2.99 6.92 -10.56
CA VAL A 48 3.92 7.92 -10.00
C VAL A 48 5.28 7.88 -10.71
N SER A 49 5.67 6.74 -11.27
CA SER A 49 6.91 6.59 -12.02
C SER A 49 6.88 7.24 -13.41
N THR A 50 5.72 7.69 -13.88
CA THR A 50 5.63 8.46 -15.14
C THR A 50 6.40 9.80 -15.10
N ILE A 51 6.76 10.28 -13.90
CA ILE A 51 7.69 11.44 -13.77
C ILE A 51 9.05 11.18 -14.40
N LEU A 52 9.50 9.93 -14.49
CA LEU A 52 10.74 9.54 -15.17
C LEU A 52 10.66 9.76 -16.70
N LEU A 53 9.44 9.82 -17.24
CA LEU A 53 9.17 10.14 -18.64
C LEU A 53 8.99 11.66 -18.85
N GLY A 54 9.04 12.44 -17.77
CA GLY A 54 8.91 13.89 -17.76
C GLY A 54 7.59 14.41 -17.19
N ASP A 55 7.57 15.72 -16.90
CA ASP A 55 6.45 16.39 -16.25
C ASP A 55 5.12 16.24 -17.00
N ASN A 56 5.16 16.33 -18.32
CA ASN A 56 3.96 16.25 -19.14
C ASN A 56 3.33 14.84 -19.07
N ALA A 57 4.15 13.78 -19.00
CA ALA A 57 3.65 12.42 -18.87
C ALA A 57 2.97 12.22 -17.52
N MET A 58 3.58 12.67 -16.43
CA MET A 58 2.96 12.58 -15.10
C MET A 58 1.70 13.45 -15.00
N LEU A 59 1.74 14.69 -15.52
CA LEU A 59 0.58 15.58 -15.50
C LEU A 59 -0.59 14.98 -16.29
N TRP A 60 -0.30 14.36 -17.44
CA TRP A 60 -1.32 13.66 -18.24
C TRP A 60 -1.99 12.53 -17.43
N VAL A 61 -1.20 11.69 -16.73
CA VAL A 61 -1.76 10.63 -15.87
C VAL A 61 -2.60 11.23 -14.74
N THR A 62 -2.11 12.27 -14.05
CA THR A 62 -2.85 12.96 -13.00
C THR A 62 -4.21 13.45 -13.51
N LYS A 63 -4.23 14.08 -14.69
CA LYS A 63 -5.49 14.59 -15.29
C LYS A 63 -6.46 13.48 -15.66
N LYS A 64 -6.00 12.29 -16.07
CA LYS A 64 -6.88 11.14 -16.30
C LYS A 64 -7.59 10.69 -15.01
N PHE A 65 -6.91 10.72 -13.86
CA PHE A 65 -7.55 10.46 -12.56
C PHE A 65 -8.51 11.57 -12.12
N GLU A 66 -8.33 12.80 -12.60
CA GLU A 66 -9.25 13.92 -12.41
C GLU A 66 -10.44 13.90 -13.38
N LEU A 67 -10.53 12.87 -14.26
CA LEU A 67 -11.55 12.73 -15.30
C LEU A 67 -11.60 13.92 -16.28
N ASP A 68 -10.44 14.37 -16.76
CA ASP A 68 -10.32 15.48 -17.72
C ASP A 68 -11.04 15.24 -19.05
N PHE A 69 -11.28 13.97 -19.39
CA PHE A 69 -12.04 13.57 -20.57
C PHE A 69 -13.58 13.72 -20.40
N ILE A 70 -14.06 13.97 -19.16
CA ILE A 70 -15.46 14.28 -18.84
C ILE A 70 -15.60 15.74 -18.41
N PHE A 71 -14.67 16.22 -17.59
CA PHE A 71 -14.68 17.58 -17.04
C PHE A 71 -13.49 18.35 -17.60
N GLU A 72 -13.73 19.40 -18.34
CA GLU A 72 -12.67 20.24 -18.91
C GLU A 72 -11.69 20.69 -17.81
N GLY A 73 -10.39 20.43 -18.05
CA GLY A 73 -9.31 20.71 -17.09
C GLY A 73 -9.19 19.71 -15.94
N GLY A 74 -10.13 18.73 -15.83
CA GLY A 74 -10.17 17.77 -14.71
C GLY A 74 -10.76 18.36 -13.43
N LYS A 75 -11.10 17.49 -12.49
CA LYS A 75 -11.63 17.85 -11.16
C LYS A 75 -10.85 17.14 -10.06
N PRO A 76 -9.96 17.82 -9.33
CA PRO A 76 -9.15 17.19 -8.27
C PRO A 76 -9.99 16.47 -7.20
N ILE A 77 -11.21 16.94 -6.94
CA ILE A 77 -12.12 16.29 -5.97
C ILE A 77 -12.43 14.83 -6.31
N VAL A 78 -12.38 14.45 -7.59
CA VAL A 78 -12.56 13.04 -8.00
C VAL A 78 -11.47 12.16 -7.40
N VAL A 79 -10.24 12.66 -7.37
CA VAL A 79 -9.12 11.95 -6.74
C VAL A 79 -9.37 11.78 -5.24
N SER A 80 -9.95 12.77 -4.55
CA SER A 80 -10.33 12.63 -3.13
C SER A 80 -11.28 11.46 -2.90
N PHE A 81 -12.30 11.26 -3.77
CA PHE A 81 -13.22 10.13 -3.65
C PHE A 81 -12.52 8.78 -3.92
N ILE A 82 -11.64 8.71 -4.91
CA ILE A 82 -10.85 7.51 -5.18
C ILE A 82 -9.98 7.18 -3.97
N VAL A 83 -9.26 8.16 -3.43
CA VAL A 83 -8.39 7.98 -2.26
C VAL A 83 -9.20 7.64 -1.01
N ALA A 84 -10.36 8.25 -0.79
CA ALA A 84 -11.26 7.92 0.32
C ALA A 84 -11.69 6.44 0.26
N PHE A 85 -12.05 5.94 -0.93
CA PHE A 85 -12.38 4.53 -1.11
C PHE A 85 -11.19 3.62 -0.78
N VAL A 86 -9.99 3.92 -1.31
CA VAL A 86 -8.77 3.16 -1.01
C VAL A 86 -8.46 3.20 0.48
N PHE A 87 -8.66 4.35 1.13
CA PHE A 87 -8.42 4.52 2.57
C PHE A 87 -9.39 3.66 3.41
N VAL A 88 -10.66 3.61 3.05
CA VAL A 88 -11.65 2.73 3.71
C VAL A 88 -11.23 1.26 3.57
N VAL A 89 -10.83 0.82 2.37
CA VAL A 89 -10.35 -0.56 2.14
C VAL A 89 -9.08 -0.82 2.94
N PHE A 90 -8.15 0.13 3.00
CA PHE A 90 -6.90 0.04 3.77
C PHE A 90 -7.18 -0.14 5.28
N ILE A 91 -8.06 0.67 5.85
CA ILE A 91 -8.47 0.57 7.26
C ILE A 91 -9.16 -0.78 7.53
N ALA A 92 -10.08 -1.19 6.66
CA ALA A 92 -10.75 -2.50 6.77
C ALA A 92 -9.73 -3.65 6.74
N HIS A 93 -8.76 -3.61 5.81
CA HIS A 93 -7.68 -4.59 5.71
C HIS A 93 -6.84 -4.65 7.01
N ALA A 94 -6.46 -3.49 7.54
CA ALA A 94 -5.68 -3.39 8.77
C ALA A 94 -6.42 -4.01 9.97
N PHE A 95 -7.70 -3.69 10.16
CA PHE A 95 -8.51 -4.28 11.23
C PHE A 95 -8.66 -5.80 11.08
N LEU A 96 -8.88 -6.29 9.86
CA LEU A 96 -8.96 -7.73 9.60
C LEU A 96 -7.61 -8.43 9.87
N ALA A 97 -6.49 -7.75 9.61
CA ALA A 97 -5.14 -8.27 9.86
C ALA A 97 -4.80 -8.27 11.36
N MET A 98 -5.15 -7.20 12.10
CA MET A 98 -4.87 -7.09 13.54
C MET A 98 -5.45 -8.23 14.36
N ARG A 99 -6.54 -8.85 13.91
CA ARG A 99 -7.10 -10.06 14.52
C ARG A 99 -6.10 -11.20 14.68
N LYS A 100 -5.05 -11.24 13.85
CA LYS A 100 -4.03 -12.29 13.84
C LYS A 100 -2.77 -11.93 14.65
N PHE A 101 -2.75 -10.74 15.23
CA PHE A 101 -1.63 -10.29 16.04
C PHE A 101 -1.75 -10.78 17.48
N PRO A 102 -0.63 -10.92 18.21
CA PRO A 102 -0.65 -11.26 19.63
C PRO A 102 -1.34 -10.13 20.41
N ILE A 103 -2.27 -10.52 21.30
CA ILE A 103 -3.07 -9.59 22.11
C ILE A 103 -2.26 -9.08 23.31
N ASN A 104 -1.25 -9.85 23.76
CA ASN A 104 -0.43 -9.51 24.90
C ASN A 104 1.05 -9.91 24.70
N TYR A 105 1.91 -9.41 25.59
CA TYR A 105 3.35 -9.66 25.53
C TYR A 105 3.72 -11.15 25.64
N ARG A 106 2.99 -11.94 26.43
CA ARG A 106 3.22 -13.39 26.56
C ARG A 106 2.99 -14.10 25.25
N GLN A 107 1.90 -13.78 24.56
CA GLN A 107 1.64 -14.33 23.22
C GLN A 107 2.70 -13.89 22.21
N TYR A 108 3.13 -12.62 22.27
CA TYR A 108 4.22 -12.13 21.44
C TYR A 108 5.51 -12.95 21.63
N LEU A 109 5.91 -13.21 22.89
CA LEU A 109 7.07 -14.04 23.18
C LEU A 109 6.91 -15.47 22.66
N THR A 110 5.73 -16.07 22.82
CA THR A 110 5.40 -17.40 22.29
C THR A 110 5.56 -17.43 20.77
N PHE A 111 5.01 -16.46 20.06
CA PHE A 111 5.18 -16.34 18.60
C PHE A 111 6.64 -16.17 18.20
N LYS A 112 7.39 -15.31 18.90
CA LYS A 112 8.82 -15.07 18.63
C LYS A 112 9.62 -16.37 18.82
N THR A 113 9.45 -17.04 19.96
CA THR A 113 10.14 -18.30 20.25
C THR A 113 9.80 -19.37 19.20
N HIS A 114 8.52 -19.49 18.83
CA HIS A 114 8.10 -20.44 17.81
C HIS A 114 8.74 -20.16 16.46
N LYS A 115 8.79 -18.89 16.04
CA LYS A 115 9.49 -18.46 14.81
C LYS A 115 10.97 -18.86 14.84
N ASP A 116 11.65 -18.61 15.97
CA ASP A 116 13.08 -18.85 16.11
C ASP A 116 13.41 -20.36 16.11
N LEU A 117 12.52 -21.18 16.68
CA LEU A 117 12.63 -22.65 16.67
C LEU A 117 12.36 -23.25 15.29
N MET A 118 11.36 -22.77 14.57
CA MET A 118 10.99 -23.33 13.27
C MET A 118 12.03 -23.10 12.18
N ARG A 119 12.82 -22.04 12.25
CA ARG A 119 13.83 -21.62 11.25
C ARG A 119 13.33 -21.71 9.78
N HIS A 120 12.02 -21.49 9.58
CA HIS A 120 11.37 -21.64 8.29
C HIS A 120 11.23 -20.28 7.59
N GLY A 121 11.64 -20.23 6.32
CA GLY A 121 11.67 -18.98 5.54
C GLY A 121 10.31 -18.28 5.42
N ASP A 122 9.19 -19.01 5.29
CA ASP A 122 7.87 -18.42 5.17
C ASP A 122 7.38 -17.80 6.50
N THR A 123 7.85 -18.32 7.64
CA THR A 123 7.59 -17.72 8.96
C THR A 123 8.32 -16.38 9.10
N THR A 124 9.56 -16.29 8.60
CA THR A 124 10.32 -15.04 8.55
C THR A 124 9.63 -14.02 7.63
N LEU A 125 9.17 -14.43 6.46
CA LEU A 125 8.41 -13.58 5.55
C LEU A 125 7.12 -13.06 6.20
N TRP A 126 6.39 -13.91 6.93
CA TRP A 126 5.22 -13.48 7.68
C TRP A 126 5.56 -12.40 8.71
N TRP A 127 6.67 -12.55 9.42
CA TRP A 127 7.11 -11.56 10.40
C TRP A 127 7.47 -10.22 9.76
N ILE A 128 8.19 -10.24 8.65
CA ILE A 128 8.51 -9.03 7.87
C ILE A 128 7.20 -8.36 7.43
N GLN A 129 6.26 -9.12 6.88
CA GLN A 129 4.96 -8.60 6.45
C GLN A 129 4.17 -7.98 7.62
N ALA A 130 4.21 -8.58 8.81
CA ALA A 130 3.55 -8.04 9.99
C ALA A 130 4.14 -6.70 10.43
N MET A 131 5.49 -6.61 10.52
CA MET A 131 6.19 -5.39 10.94
C MET A 131 6.01 -4.25 9.92
N THR A 132 6.15 -4.55 8.65
CA THR A 132 5.93 -3.55 7.59
C THR A 132 4.47 -3.11 7.49
N GLY A 133 3.51 -4.02 7.73
CA GLY A 133 2.08 -3.68 7.83
C GLY A 133 1.79 -2.72 8.98
N PHE A 134 2.44 -2.92 10.13
CA PHE A 134 2.32 -2.00 11.26
C PHE A 134 2.91 -0.62 10.95
N ALA A 135 4.09 -0.56 10.34
CA ALA A 135 4.67 0.70 9.87
C ALA A 135 3.76 1.42 8.86
N MET A 136 3.20 0.68 7.90
CA MET A 136 2.27 1.22 6.90
C MET A 136 0.99 1.79 7.52
N PHE A 137 0.49 1.21 8.61
CA PHE A 137 -0.70 1.72 9.28
C PHE A 137 -0.56 3.20 9.66
N PHE A 138 0.62 3.63 10.09
CA PHE A 138 0.91 5.03 10.38
C PHE A 138 1.31 5.82 9.12
N LEU A 139 2.34 5.38 8.43
CA LEU A 139 2.91 6.12 7.30
C LEU A 139 1.94 6.20 6.12
N GLY A 140 1.26 5.11 5.82
CA GLY A 140 0.26 5.02 4.76
C GLY A 140 -0.98 5.87 5.06
N SER A 141 -1.42 5.90 6.34
CA SER A 141 -2.54 6.76 6.74
C SER A 141 -2.22 8.24 6.53
N VAL A 142 -1.02 8.69 6.86
CA VAL A 142 -0.59 10.09 6.61
C VAL A 142 -0.59 10.38 5.11
N HIS A 143 -0.01 9.48 4.30
CA HIS A 143 0.00 9.64 2.85
C HIS A 143 -1.42 9.73 2.27
N LEU A 144 -2.30 8.79 2.60
CA LEU A 144 -3.67 8.76 2.10
C LEU A 144 -4.47 9.97 2.57
N TYR A 145 -4.28 10.40 3.82
CA TYR A 145 -4.92 11.61 4.34
C TYR A 145 -4.54 12.86 3.54
N ILE A 146 -3.26 13.07 3.26
CA ILE A 146 -2.79 14.20 2.47
C ILE A 146 -3.36 14.15 1.04
N MET A 147 -3.31 12.99 0.38
CA MET A 147 -3.85 12.84 -0.98
C MET A 147 -5.36 13.06 -1.05
N MET A 148 -6.09 12.64 -0.02
CA MET A 148 -7.54 12.81 0.07
C MET A 148 -7.94 14.27 0.31
N THR A 149 -7.20 14.99 1.19
CA THR A 149 -7.57 16.34 1.63
C THR A 149 -6.95 17.47 0.79
N GLN A 150 -5.87 17.17 0.05
CA GLN A 150 -5.14 18.14 -0.78
C GLN A 150 -4.93 17.63 -2.21
N PRO A 151 -5.98 17.18 -2.92
CA PRO A 151 -5.84 16.58 -4.26
C PRO A 151 -5.30 17.56 -5.30
N GLN A 152 -5.55 18.87 -5.12
CA GLN A 152 -5.02 19.95 -5.99
C GLN A 152 -3.49 20.12 -5.90
N THR A 153 -2.84 19.43 -4.97
CA THR A 153 -1.38 19.44 -4.83
C THR A 153 -0.72 18.18 -5.41
N ILE A 154 -1.44 17.44 -6.26
CA ILE A 154 -0.93 16.26 -6.95
C ILE A 154 -0.48 16.67 -8.34
N GLY A 155 0.78 16.39 -8.66
CA GLY A 155 1.39 16.72 -9.94
C GLY A 155 2.91 16.71 -9.85
N PRO A 156 3.64 16.82 -10.97
CA PRO A 156 5.10 16.70 -10.97
C PRO A 156 5.81 17.76 -10.13
N VAL A 157 5.36 19.01 -10.22
CA VAL A 157 5.98 20.14 -9.50
C VAL A 157 5.49 20.20 -8.05
N SER A 158 4.19 20.14 -7.84
CA SER A 158 3.57 20.24 -6.51
C SER A 158 3.95 19.06 -5.59
N SER A 159 4.02 17.83 -6.13
CA SER A 159 4.47 16.67 -5.34
C SER A 159 5.96 16.74 -5.02
N SER A 160 6.79 17.28 -5.91
CA SER A 160 8.23 17.51 -5.65
C SER A 160 8.45 18.56 -4.56
N PHE A 161 7.63 19.61 -4.54
CA PHE A 161 7.61 20.59 -3.46
C PHE A 161 7.32 19.94 -2.11
N ARG A 162 6.30 19.08 -2.05
CA ARG A 162 5.96 18.33 -0.83
C ARG A 162 7.11 17.45 -0.37
N MET A 163 7.81 16.79 -1.29
CA MET A 163 8.93 15.93 -0.95
C MET A 163 10.05 16.68 -0.23
N VAL A 164 10.44 17.86 -0.72
CA VAL A 164 11.62 18.59 -0.25
C VAL A 164 11.23 19.69 0.74
N SER A 165 10.37 20.63 0.33
CA SER A 165 10.07 21.85 1.11
C SER A 165 9.14 21.55 2.31
N GLU A 166 8.23 20.57 2.19
CA GLU A 166 7.40 20.11 3.32
C GLU A 166 8.04 18.93 4.10
N TRP A 167 9.29 18.59 3.81
CA TRP A 167 10.06 17.54 4.51
C TRP A 167 9.40 16.16 4.54
N MET A 168 8.64 15.82 3.51
CA MET A 168 7.95 14.52 3.46
C MET A 168 8.81 13.38 2.89
N TRP A 169 10.02 13.65 2.42
CA TRP A 169 10.91 12.64 1.84
C TRP A 169 11.24 11.48 2.81
N PRO A 170 11.46 11.68 4.14
CA PRO A 170 11.76 10.55 5.02
C PRO A 170 10.58 9.59 5.13
N LEU A 171 9.35 10.15 5.23
CA LEU A 171 8.13 9.35 5.25
C LEU A 171 8.00 8.51 4.00
N TYR A 172 8.14 9.13 2.82
CA TYR A 172 7.99 8.43 1.55
C TYR A 172 9.07 7.39 1.30
N LEU A 173 10.31 7.63 1.75
CA LEU A 173 11.40 6.66 1.64
C LEU A 173 11.11 5.40 2.48
N VAL A 174 10.72 5.56 3.73
CA VAL A 174 10.37 4.43 4.60
C VAL A 174 9.11 3.73 4.10
N LEU A 175 8.10 4.49 3.66
CA LEU A 175 6.86 3.96 3.11
C LEU A 175 7.10 3.12 1.85
N LEU A 176 8.01 3.54 0.96
CA LEU A 176 8.38 2.77 -0.24
C LEU A 176 8.82 1.34 0.12
N PHE A 177 9.77 1.20 1.06
CA PHE A 177 10.23 -0.12 1.47
C PHE A 177 9.15 -0.89 2.23
N ALA A 178 8.40 -0.22 3.10
CA ALA A 178 7.35 -0.86 3.88
C ALA A 178 6.23 -1.42 2.99
N VAL A 179 5.72 -0.62 2.05
CA VAL A 179 4.63 -1.01 1.17
C VAL A 179 5.05 -2.11 0.19
N GLU A 180 6.27 -2.01 -0.32
CA GLU A 180 6.78 -2.99 -1.27
C GLU A 180 7.00 -4.35 -0.60
N LEU A 181 7.71 -4.40 0.54
CA LEU A 181 7.93 -5.65 1.27
C LEU A 181 6.62 -6.24 1.79
N HIS A 182 5.70 -5.42 2.28
CA HIS A 182 4.38 -5.88 2.72
C HIS A 182 3.57 -6.46 1.56
N GLY A 183 3.48 -5.73 0.46
CA GLY A 183 2.67 -6.09 -0.71
C GLY A 183 3.19 -7.33 -1.43
N SER A 184 4.50 -7.39 -1.72
CA SER A 184 5.10 -8.52 -2.42
C SER A 184 5.03 -9.82 -1.60
N VAL A 185 5.34 -9.77 -0.31
CA VAL A 185 5.16 -10.92 0.60
C VAL A 185 3.69 -11.27 0.73
N GLY A 186 2.80 -10.28 0.80
CA GLY A 186 1.36 -10.46 0.88
C GLY A 186 0.81 -11.21 -0.33
N LEU A 187 1.14 -10.77 -1.54
CA LEU A 187 0.72 -11.41 -2.79
C LEU A 187 1.27 -12.83 -2.93
N TYR A 188 2.55 -13.05 -2.60
CA TYR A 188 3.13 -14.40 -2.54
C TYR A 188 2.34 -15.32 -1.61
N ARG A 189 2.08 -14.88 -0.38
CA ARG A 189 1.36 -15.68 0.61
C ARG A 189 -0.10 -15.91 0.22
N LEU A 190 -0.70 -14.94 -0.47
CA LEU A 190 -2.05 -15.06 -0.99
C LEU A 190 -2.12 -16.14 -2.07
N ALA A 191 -1.18 -16.14 -3.02
CA ALA A 191 -1.08 -17.15 -4.06
C ALA A 191 -0.90 -18.57 -3.47
N VAL A 192 -0.01 -18.72 -2.50
CA VAL A 192 0.19 -20.02 -1.81
C VAL A 192 -1.07 -20.45 -1.04
N LYS A 193 -1.75 -19.51 -0.36
CA LYS A 193 -2.93 -19.80 0.45
C LYS A 193 -4.11 -20.30 -0.38
N TRP A 194 -4.32 -19.72 -1.55
CA TRP A 194 -5.46 -20.01 -2.41
C TRP A 194 -5.13 -21.00 -3.55
N GLY A 195 -3.90 -21.56 -3.55
CA GLY A 195 -3.48 -22.52 -4.56
C GLY A 195 -3.39 -21.91 -5.97
N TRP A 196 -3.13 -20.61 -6.07
CA TRP A 196 -2.98 -19.97 -7.38
C TRP A 196 -1.66 -20.39 -8.02
N PHE A 197 -1.73 -20.72 -9.31
CA PHE A 197 -0.57 -21.16 -10.08
C PHE A 197 0.06 -22.48 -9.57
N ASP A 198 -0.74 -23.35 -8.94
CA ASP A 198 -0.25 -24.67 -8.54
C ASP A 198 0.22 -25.47 -9.75
N GLY A 199 1.45 -25.98 -9.67
CA GLY A 199 2.09 -26.83 -10.66
C GLY A 199 2.13 -28.28 -10.18
N GLU A 200 2.96 -29.09 -10.85
CA GLU A 200 3.08 -30.52 -10.60
C GLU A 200 3.43 -30.89 -9.14
N THR A 201 4.24 -30.04 -8.48
CA THR A 201 4.63 -30.27 -7.09
C THR A 201 4.57 -28.97 -6.27
N PRO A 202 4.09 -29.03 -5.00
CA PRO A 202 4.01 -27.86 -4.13
C PRO A 202 5.36 -27.16 -3.91
N ASP A 203 6.46 -27.90 -3.85
CA ASP A 203 7.79 -27.33 -3.62
C ASP A 203 8.28 -26.51 -4.81
N LYS A 204 8.09 -27.03 -6.04
CA LYS A 204 8.42 -26.27 -7.27
C LYS A 204 7.56 -25.03 -7.39
N THR A 205 6.25 -25.14 -7.12
CA THR A 205 5.33 -23.98 -7.12
C THR A 205 5.80 -22.90 -6.15
N ARG A 206 6.09 -23.26 -4.91
CA ARG A 206 6.59 -22.29 -3.89
C ARG A 206 7.93 -21.68 -4.30
N ALA A 207 8.86 -22.46 -4.84
CA ALA A 207 10.14 -21.95 -5.31
C ALA A 207 9.96 -20.91 -6.43
N ASN A 208 9.11 -21.20 -7.42
CA ASN A 208 8.81 -20.30 -8.53
C ASN A 208 8.11 -19.02 -8.05
N LEU A 209 7.14 -19.12 -7.16
CA LEU A 209 6.45 -17.98 -6.58
C LEU A 209 7.40 -17.10 -5.73
N LYS A 210 8.34 -17.70 -4.98
CA LYS A 210 9.38 -16.95 -4.26
C LYS A 210 10.32 -16.22 -5.22
N LYS A 211 10.71 -16.85 -6.33
CA LYS A 211 11.52 -16.22 -7.36
C LYS A 211 10.77 -15.04 -7.99
N LEU A 212 9.52 -15.24 -8.40
CA LEU A 212 8.67 -14.17 -8.96
C LEU A 212 8.52 -13.01 -7.98
N LYS A 213 8.18 -13.29 -6.70
CA LYS A 213 8.11 -12.29 -5.64
C LYS A 213 9.41 -11.50 -5.57
N THR A 214 10.57 -12.16 -5.55
CA THR A 214 11.87 -11.49 -5.40
C THR A 214 12.20 -10.61 -6.60
N LEU A 215 11.92 -11.07 -7.82
CA LEU A 215 12.11 -10.28 -9.03
C LEU A 215 11.18 -9.05 -9.06
N MET A 216 9.91 -9.24 -8.72
CA MET A 216 8.94 -8.15 -8.63
C MET A 216 9.36 -7.12 -7.56
N SER A 217 9.75 -7.59 -6.36
CA SER A 217 10.27 -6.72 -5.31
C SER A 217 11.47 -5.90 -5.76
N ALA A 218 12.47 -6.55 -6.34
CA ALA A 218 13.67 -5.88 -6.82
C ALA A 218 13.32 -4.83 -7.89
N PHE A 219 12.47 -5.19 -8.85
CA PHE A 219 12.04 -4.26 -9.90
C PHE A 219 11.30 -3.04 -9.31
N LEU A 220 10.30 -3.25 -8.42
CA LEU A 220 9.51 -2.16 -7.86
C LEU A 220 10.32 -1.28 -6.91
N ILE A 221 11.27 -1.85 -6.15
CA ILE A 221 12.19 -1.05 -5.31
C ILE A 221 13.09 -0.18 -6.19
N VAL A 222 13.70 -0.74 -7.24
CA VAL A 222 14.53 0.05 -8.16
C VAL A 222 13.73 1.15 -8.84
N LEU A 223 12.55 0.82 -9.38
CA LEU A 223 11.65 1.79 -9.99
C LEU A 223 11.25 2.89 -8.99
N GLY A 224 10.89 2.50 -7.77
CA GLY A 224 10.52 3.43 -6.71
C GLY A 224 11.65 4.36 -6.28
N LEU A 225 12.88 3.84 -6.16
CA LEU A 225 14.06 4.66 -5.81
C LEU A 225 14.41 5.66 -6.93
N LEU A 226 14.34 5.24 -8.19
CA LEU A 226 14.54 6.14 -9.33
C LEU A 226 13.46 7.25 -9.34
N THR A 227 12.21 6.87 -9.14
CA THR A 227 11.07 7.79 -9.03
C THR A 227 11.25 8.76 -7.87
N PHE A 228 11.59 8.26 -6.69
CA PHE A 228 11.89 9.05 -5.49
C PHE A 228 13.01 10.07 -5.77
N GLY A 229 14.12 9.63 -6.37
CA GLY A 229 15.22 10.49 -6.76
C GLY A 229 14.82 11.59 -7.74
N ALA A 230 13.94 11.28 -8.70
CA ALA A 230 13.43 12.27 -9.66
C ALA A 230 12.59 13.37 -8.96
N TYR A 231 11.71 12.99 -8.03
CA TYR A 231 10.94 13.96 -7.24
C TYR A 231 11.83 14.81 -6.34
N VAL A 232 12.81 14.22 -5.65
CA VAL A 232 13.75 14.96 -4.79
C VAL A 232 14.58 15.92 -5.62
N LYS A 233 15.17 15.47 -6.74
CA LYS A 233 15.93 16.33 -7.66
C LYS A 233 15.10 17.53 -8.09
N LYS A 234 13.89 17.29 -8.59
CA LYS A 234 12.98 18.36 -9.02
C LYS A 234 12.62 19.32 -7.88
N GLY A 235 12.41 18.82 -6.66
CA GLY A 235 12.11 19.66 -5.51
C GLY A 235 13.27 20.54 -5.08
N LEU A 236 14.51 20.06 -5.21
CA LEU A 236 15.73 20.85 -4.94
C LEU A 236 15.95 21.97 -5.98
N GLU A 237 15.44 21.83 -7.20
CA GLU A 237 15.51 22.84 -8.26
C GLU A 237 14.47 23.97 -8.06
N GLN A 238 13.53 23.87 -7.14
CA GLN A 238 12.46 24.83 -6.86
C GLN A 238 12.96 25.95 -5.92
N THR A 239 13.66 26.92 -6.46
CA THR A 239 14.37 27.96 -5.68
C THR A 239 13.78 29.37 -5.81
N ASP A 240 12.87 29.62 -6.77
CA ASP A 240 12.29 30.95 -6.96
C ASP A 240 11.20 31.23 -5.90
N PRO A 241 11.40 32.21 -4.99
CA PRO A 241 10.45 32.51 -3.93
C PRO A 241 9.12 33.14 -4.43
N ASN A 242 9.08 33.59 -5.69
CA ASN A 242 7.88 34.18 -6.29
C ASN A 242 6.92 33.14 -6.86
N ILE A 243 7.34 31.88 -6.98
CA ILE A 243 6.54 30.79 -7.53
C ILE A 243 5.88 30.01 -6.39
N ASP A 244 4.56 29.90 -6.43
CA ASP A 244 3.82 29.00 -5.56
C ASP A 244 3.89 27.57 -6.09
N TYR A 245 4.95 26.86 -5.76
CA TYR A 245 5.20 25.49 -6.20
C TYR A 245 4.17 24.49 -5.66
N LYS A 246 3.56 24.78 -4.50
CA LYS A 246 2.57 23.89 -3.90
C LYS A 246 1.33 23.68 -4.77
N TYR A 247 0.87 24.74 -5.43
CA TYR A 247 -0.32 24.69 -6.29
C TYR A 247 0.02 24.93 -7.77
N PHE A 248 1.27 24.78 -8.16
CA PHE A 248 1.75 25.11 -9.50
C PHE A 248 1.02 24.31 -10.59
N ASP A 249 0.93 23.01 -10.44
CA ASP A 249 0.30 22.13 -11.44
C ASP A 249 -1.21 22.40 -11.55
N TYR A 250 -1.89 22.69 -10.44
CA TYR A 250 -3.29 23.06 -10.42
C TYR A 250 -3.52 24.39 -11.16
N LYS A 251 -2.77 25.44 -10.81
CA LYS A 251 -2.88 26.76 -11.44
C LYS A 251 -2.60 26.71 -12.94
N ARG A 252 -1.56 25.97 -13.35
CA ARG A 252 -1.21 25.78 -14.76
C ARG A 252 -2.35 25.21 -15.60
N THR A 253 -3.22 24.41 -15.02
CA THR A 253 -4.28 23.69 -15.75
C THR A 253 -5.68 24.30 -15.62
N HIS A 254 -5.90 25.22 -14.64
CA HIS A 254 -7.21 25.80 -14.35
C HIS A 254 -7.29 27.33 -14.56
N HIS A 255 -6.18 27.99 -14.91
CA HIS A 255 -6.13 29.43 -15.21
C HIS A 255 -5.90 29.71 -16.71
N ARG A 256 -6.50 28.90 -17.58
CA ARG A 256 -6.60 29.24 -19.00
C ARG A 256 -7.97 29.82 -19.33
#